data_aa1aee7e9ebd0613beed9e3160eb0170
#
_entry.id   aa1aee7e9ebd0613beed9e3160eb0170
#
_cell.length_a   1.000
_cell.length_b   1.000
_cell.length_c   1.000
_cell.angle_alpha   90.00
_cell.angle_beta   90.00
_cell.angle_gamma   90.00
#
_symmetry.space_group_name_H-M   'P 1'
#
loop_
_entity.id
_entity.type
_entity.pdbx_description
1 polymer ?
#
loop_
_entity_poly.entity_id
_entity_poly.type
_entity_poly.pdbx_seq_one_letter_code
_entity_poly.pdbx_strand_id
1 'polypeptide(L)'
;VSAPVAWLLALLATLAVATPLRAQGVLAELSQREVAVTTGFAGAELLVFGTTAAELAGPETDVIVSLRGPNAAVVVRRKVRIAGIWLNGPSEQFEAAPSFYAVSSTRPLETVLSAEERRRLRIGLASLPLSPRGQIEDPTFRQALIDLKTSQRLFGEDPEGVRLVGDRLFHARLFLPSAVIPGPYRVDILVVRDGRVVASRDLPLTVVRAGTSAEIWRVAHDQPLAYGIAAVFLAAFAGWLGSVLFRR
;
A
#
# COMPACT_ATOMS: atom_id res chain seq x y z
N VAL A 1 -44.10 -3.37 -44.16
CA VAL A 1 -43.93 -3.33 -42.68
C VAL A 1 -44.20 -1.91 -42.27
N SER A 2 -45.36 -1.68 -41.60
CA SER A 2 -45.88 -0.34 -41.28
C SER A 2 -44.93 0.36 -40.28
N ALA A 3 -44.64 1.64 -40.53
CA ALA A 3 -43.77 2.50 -39.74
C ALA A 3 -43.93 2.40 -38.19
N PRO A 4 -45.15 2.19 -37.62
CA PRO A 4 -45.31 2.06 -36.16
C PRO A 4 -44.62 0.82 -35.53
N VAL A 5 -44.47 -0.25 -36.29
CA VAL A 5 -43.83 -1.48 -35.78
C VAL A 5 -42.29 -1.32 -35.68
N ALA A 6 -41.70 -0.54 -36.59
CA ALA A 6 -40.26 -0.25 -36.54
C ALA A 6 -39.88 0.63 -35.31
N TRP A 7 -40.73 1.60 -34.96
CA TRP A 7 -40.52 2.43 -33.77
C TRP A 7 -40.72 1.66 -32.47
N LEU A 8 -41.64 0.70 -32.40
CA LEU A 8 -41.83 -0.17 -31.24
C LEU A 8 -40.66 -1.12 -31.04
N LEU A 9 -40.09 -1.66 -32.12
CA LEU A 9 -38.90 -2.52 -32.06
C LEU A 9 -37.63 -1.71 -31.66
N ALA A 10 -37.51 -0.45 -32.14
CA ALA A 10 -36.41 0.43 -31.72
C ALA A 10 -36.52 0.83 -30.24
N LEU A 11 -37.75 1.08 -29.75
CA LEU A 11 -37.99 1.38 -28.33
C LEU A 11 -37.73 0.15 -27.43
N LEU A 12 -38.07 -1.06 -27.87
CA LEU A 12 -37.76 -2.29 -27.15
C LEU A 12 -36.24 -2.60 -27.13
N ALA A 13 -35.53 -2.27 -28.20
CA ALA A 13 -34.08 -2.47 -28.27
C ALA A 13 -33.31 -1.49 -27.35
N THR A 14 -33.82 -0.28 -27.12
CA THR A 14 -33.19 0.64 -26.16
C THR A 14 -33.45 0.29 -24.71
N LEU A 15 -34.51 -0.45 -24.40
CA LEU A 15 -34.78 -0.97 -23.04
C LEU A 15 -33.89 -2.19 -22.64
N ALA A 16 -33.31 -2.91 -23.62
CA ALA A 16 -32.53 -4.10 -23.40
C ALA A 16 -31.07 -3.83 -23.00
N VAL A 17 -30.60 -2.58 -23.01
CA VAL A 17 -29.22 -2.20 -22.58
C VAL A 17 -29.26 -1.59 -21.17
N ALA A 18 -30.07 -2.10 -20.29
CA ALA A 18 -29.89 -1.89 -18.85
C ALA A 18 -28.71 -2.75 -18.42
N THR A 19 -27.48 -2.22 -18.56
CA THR A 19 -26.32 -2.78 -17.88
C THR A 19 -26.64 -2.82 -16.38
N PRO A 20 -26.57 -3.99 -15.72
CA PRO A 20 -26.78 -4.04 -14.28
C PRO A 20 -25.76 -3.10 -13.65
N LEU A 21 -26.23 -2.03 -13.01
CA LEU A 21 -25.44 -1.20 -12.13
C LEU A 21 -25.01 -2.16 -11.00
N ARG A 22 -23.81 -2.71 -11.14
CA ARG A 22 -23.22 -3.52 -10.06
C ARG A 22 -23.12 -2.59 -8.86
N ALA A 23 -24.05 -2.70 -7.94
CA ALA A 23 -23.94 -2.08 -6.66
C ALA A 23 -22.54 -2.42 -6.14
N GLN A 24 -21.70 -1.42 -5.90
CA GLN A 24 -20.41 -1.65 -5.29
C GLN A 24 -20.72 -2.23 -3.91
N GLY A 25 -20.46 -3.52 -3.72
CA GLY A 25 -20.81 -4.23 -2.49
C GLY A 25 -20.09 -3.73 -1.24
N VAL A 26 -19.12 -2.79 -1.42
CA VAL A 26 -18.40 -2.11 -0.34
C VAL A 26 -18.08 -0.68 -0.74
N LEU A 27 -18.35 0.26 0.17
CA LEU A 27 -17.90 1.65 0.11
C LEU A 27 -16.86 1.85 1.19
N ALA A 28 -15.71 2.42 0.84
CA ALA A 28 -14.65 2.67 1.80
C ALA A 28 -13.85 3.92 1.42
N GLU A 29 -13.25 4.53 2.45
CA GLU A 29 -12.41 5.71 2.31
C GLU A 29 -11.23 5.62 3.29
N LEU A 30 -10.18 6.42 3.03
CA LEU A 30 -9.02 6.59 3.88
C LEU A 30 -9.10 7.91 4.63
N SER A 31 -8.61 7.96 5.87
CA SER A 31 -8.48 9.22 6.61
C SER A 31 -7.59 10.23 5.90
N GLN A 32 -6.65 9.74 5.09
CA GLN A 32 -5.75 10.54 4.26
C GLN A 32 -5.30 9.74 3.06
N ARG A 33 -5.16 10.38 1.91
CA ARG A 33 -4.71 9.76 0.66
C ARG A 33 -3.22 9.98 0.39
N GLU A 34 -2.59 10.82 1.20
CA GLU A 34 -1.17 11.15 1.12
C GLU A 34 -0.55 11.14 2.50
N VAL A 35 0.60 10.50 2.64
CA VAL A 35 1.42 10.49 3.86
C VAL A 35 2.75 11.14 3.57
N ALA A 36 3.04 12.23 4.26
CA ALA A 36 4.26 13.01 4.10
C ALA A 36 5.36 12.48 5.04
N VAL A 37 6.44 11.95 4.47
CA VAL A 37 7.62 11.50 5.21
C VAL A 37 8.64 12.63 5.26
N THR A 38 8.80 13.22 6.43
CA THR A 38 9.80 14.26 6.72
C THR A 38 11.01 13.66 7.44
N THR A 39 12.05 14.47 7.67
CA THR A 39 13.22 14.04 8.47
C THR A 39 12.88 13.67 9.91
N GLY A 40 11.79 14.22 10.47
CA GLY A 40 11.27 13.89 11.80
C GLY A 40 10.12 12.88 11.81
N PHE A 41 9.88 12.16 10.70
CA PHE A 41 8.78 11.22 10.60
C PHE A 41 8.99 10.02 11.51
N ALA A 42 8.13 9.88 12.52
CA ALA A 42 8.16 8.76 13.48
C ALA A 42 7.20 7.62 13.12
N GLY A 43 6.43 7.79 12.04
CA GLY A 43 5.37 6.89 11.59
C GLY A 43 4.04 7.63 11.47
N ALA A 44 3.07 7.00 10.82
CA ALA A 44 1.71 7.52 10.67
C ALA A 44 0.68 6.42 10.90
N GLU A 45 -0.43 6.78 11.51
CA GLU A 45 -1.61 5.92 11.61
C GLU A 45 -2.56 6.26 10.46
N LEU A 46 -2.95 5.24 9.70
CA LEU A 46 -3.93 5.33 8.62
C LEU A 46 -5.22 4.66 9.09
N LEU A 47 -6.30 5.42 9.14
CA LEU A 47 -7.62 4.87 9.39
C LEU A 47 -8.29 4.56 8.05
N VAL A 48 -8.70 3.31 7.88
CA VAL A 48 -9.56 2.83 6.79
C VAL A 48 -10.93 2.64 7.37
N PHE A 49 -11.96 3.19 6.76
CA PHE A 49 -13.33 3.03 7.23
C PHE A 49 -14.28 2.88 6.04
N GLY A 50 -15.38 2.22 6.28
CA GLY A 50 -16.33 1.97 5.19
C GLY A 50 -17.58 1.25 5.66
N THR A 51 -18.43 0.96 4.69
CA THR A 51 -19.68 0.22 4.92
C THR A 51 -19.86 -0.84 3.85
N THR A 52 -20.36 -2.00 4.25
CA THR A 52 -20.80 -3.05 3.34
C THR A 52 -22.22 -2.75 2.83
N ALA A 53 -22.55 -3.26 1.65
CA ALA A 53 -23.92 -3.22 1.15
C ALA A 53 -24.88 -3.95 2.11
N ALA A 54 -26.14 -3.54 2.12
CA ALA A 54 -27.13 -4.10 3.05
C ALA A 54 -27.31 -5.63 2.88
N GLU A 55 -27.19 -6.12 1.66
CA GLU A 55 -27.30 -7.54 1.31
C GLU A 55 -26.13 -8.38 1.85
N LEU A 56 -25.02 -7.71 2.17
CA LEU A 56 -23.82 -8.32 2.73
C LEU A 56 -23.73 -8.15 4.24
N ALA A 57 -24.67 -7.46 4.87
CA ALA A 57 -24.69 -7.31 6.32
C ALA A 57 -25.03 -8.63 7.02
N GLY A 58 -24.39 -8.90 8.14
CA GLY A 58 -24.69 -10.07 8.96
C GLY A 58 -23.47 -10.65 9.68
N PRO A 59 -23.71 -11.57 10.62
CA PRO A 59 -22.66 -12.10 11.50
C PRO A 59 -21.61 -12.96 10.79
N GLU A 60 -21.92 -13.46 9.60
CA GLU A 60 -21.01 -14.29 8.79
C GLU A 60 -20.19 -13.44 7.78
N THR A 61 -20.29 -12.13 7.88
CA THR A 61 -19.55 -11.24 7.00
C THR A 61 -18.27 -10.81 7.67
N ASP A 62 -17.16 -11.13 7.01
CA ASP A 62 -15.84 -10.70 7.40
C ASP A 62 -15.30 -9.63 6.47
N VAL A 63 -14.45 -8.79 7.01
CA VAL A 63 -13.74 -7.77 6.24
C VAL A 63 -12.24 -7.95 6.43
N ILE A 64 -11.52 -7.92 5.31
CA ILE A 64 -10.07 -7.94 5.28
C ILE A 64 -9.60 -6.64 4.66
N VAL A 65 -8.68 -5.96 5.31
CA VAL A 65 -8.02 -4.76 4.82
C VAL A 65 -6.54 -5.03 4.71
N SER A 66 -5.97 -4.89 3.52
CA SER A 66 -4.54 -5.03 3.31
C SER A 66 -3.94 -3.77 2.71
N LEU A 67 -2.75 -3.40 3.16
CA LEU A 67 -1.97 -2.27 2.66
C LEU A 67 -0.65 -2.79 2.10
N ARG A 68 -0.38 -2.49 0.84
CA ARG A 68 0.86 -2.86 0.14
C ARG A 68 1.61 -1.64 -0.32
N GLY A 69 2.91 -1.62 -0.03
CA GLY A 69 3.84 -0.65 -0.59
C GLY A 69 4.38 -1.07 -1.97
N PRO A 70 5.15 -0.19 -2.61
CA PRO A 70 5.79 -0.48 -3.89
C PRO A 70 6.72 -1.68 -3.78
N ASN A 71 6.85 -2.43 -4.88
CA ASN A 71 7.77 -3.55 -4.95
C ASN A 71 9.22 -3.06 -5.07
N ALA A 72 10.13 -3.79 -4.43
CA ALA A 72 11.56 -3.54 -4.51
C ALA A 72 12.33 -4.85 -4.61
N ALA A 73 13.48 -4.82 -5.25
CA ALA A 73 14.41 -5.94 -5.21
C ALA A 73 15.09 -6.03 -3.84
N VAL A 74 15.14 -7.23 -3.28
CA VAL A 74 15.75 -7.49 -1.96
C VAL A 74 16.70 -8.68 -2.06
N VAL A 75 17.89 -8.55 -1.45
CA VAL A 75 18.85 -9.66 -1.35
C VAL A 75 18.91 -10.11 0.11
N VAL A 76 18.59 -11.36 0.35
CA VAL A 76 18.73 -12.02 1.66
C VAL A 76 20.01 -12.82 1.67
N ARG A 77 20.87 -12.62 2.66
CA ARG A 77 22.14 -13.34 2.82
C ARG A 77 22.19 -14.05 4.14
N ARG A 78 22.59 -15.32 4.09
CA ARG A 78 22.88 -16.09 5.30
C ARG A 78 24.31 -15.79 5.76
N LYS A 79 24.47 -15.48 7.04
CA LYS A 79 25.80 -15.43 7.64
C LYS A 79 26.22 -16.84 8.06
N VAL A 80 27.46 -17.20 7.75
CA VAL A 80 28.08 -18.46 8.14
C VAL A 80 29.31 -18.18 9.00
N ARG A 81 29.58 -19.03 9.99
CA ARG A 81 30.76 -18.90 10.85
C ARG A 81 31.81 -19.87 10.38
N ILE A 82 32.96 -19.36 9.91
CA ILE A 82 34.11 -20.17 9.49
C ILE A 82 35.30 -19.73 10.32
N ALA A 83 35.96 -20.68 10.99
CA ALA A 83 37.12 -20.44 11.88
C ALA A 83 36.87 -19.31 12.91
N GLY A 84 35.65 -19.22 13.45
CA GLY A 84 35.27 -18.20 14.44
C GLY A 84 34.85 -16.84 13.88
N ILE A 85 35.00 -16.61 12.59
CA ILE A 85 34.69 -15.35 11.92
C ILE A 85 33.35 -15.47 11.17
N TRP A 86 32.50 -14.44 11.27
CA TRP A 86 31.25 -14.37 10.51
C TRP A 86 31.50 -13.86 9.09
N LEU A 87 31.20 -14.69 8.09
CA LEU A 87 31.32 -14.40 6.68
C LEU A 87 29.94 -14.39 6.00
N ASN A 88 29.83 -13.68 4.88
CA ASN A 88 28.64 -13.74 4.03
C ASN A 88 28.66 -15.09 3.29
N GLY A 89 27.65 -15.90 3.57
CA GLY A 89 27.42 -17.18 2.90
C GLY A 89 26.45 -17.06 1.72
N PRO A 90 25.68 -18.12 1.43
CA PRO A 90 24.70 -18.15 0.34
C PRO A 90 23.69 -16.98 0.44
N SER A 91 23.23 -16.53 -0.71
CA SER A 91 22.24 -15.46 -0.81
C SER A 91 21.19 -15.78 -1.85
N GLU A 92 19.98 -15.30 -1.62
CA GLU A 92 18.89 -15.31 -2.60
C GLU A 92 18.41 -13.89 -2.87
N GLN A 93 18.15 -13.60 -4.15
CA GLN A 93 17.63 -12.33 -4.59
C GLN A 93 16.15 -12.48 -4.95
N PHE A 94 15.31 -11.66 -4.32
CA PHE A 94 13.90 -11.50 -4.67
C PHE A 94 13.76 -10.27 -5.55
N GLU A 95 13.28 -10.44 -6.78
CA GLU A 95 13.18 -9.34 -7.76
C GLU A 95 12.03 -8.39 -7.45
N ALA A 96 10.95 -8.92 -6.88
CA ALA A 96 9.76 -8.16 -6.52
C ALA A 96 9.22 -8.61 -5.16
N ALA A 97 9.66 -7.93 -4.11
CA ALA A 97 9.07 -8.05 -2.79
C ALA A 97 8.40 -6.72 -2.42
N PRO A 98 7.19 -6.72 -1.83
CA PRO A 98 6.60 -5.47 -1.36
C PRO A 98 7.51 -4.83 -0.31
N SER A 99 7.71 -3.53 -0.41
CA SER A 99 8.51 -2.78 0.58
C SER A 99 7.84 -2.75 1.95
N PHE A 100 6.51 -2.76 1.95
CA PHE A 100 5.64 -2.76 3.11
C PHE A 100 4.42 -3.66 2.84
N TYR A 101 3.98 -4.40 3.85
CA TYR A 101 2.76 -5.18 3.81
C TYR A 101 2.12 -5.26 5.20
N ALA A 102 0.89 -4.80 5.31
CA ALA A 102 0.08 -4.99 6.50
C ALA A 102 -1.28 -5.55 6.09
N VAL A 103 -1.78 -6.50 6.83
CA VAL A 103 -3.13 -7.03 6.66
C VAL A 103 -3.81 -7.10 8.01
N SER A 104 -5.05 -6.61 8.06
CA SER A 104 -5.94 -6.68 9.21
C SER A 104 -7.24 -7.34 8.79
N SER A 105 -7.83 -8.11 9.67
CA SER A 105 -9.10 -8.81 9.42
C SER A 105 -10.00 -8.77 10.64
N THR A 106 -11.27 -9.09 10.45
CA THR A 106 -12.26 -9.18 11.54
C THR A 106 -12.04 -10.39 12.43
N ARG A 107 -11.48 -11.46 11.88
CA ARG A 107 -11.12 -12.73 12.53
C ARG A 107 -9.81 -13.25 11.94
N PRO A 108 -9.12 -14.22 12.55
CA PRO A 108 -7.91 -14.82 11.98
C PRO A 108 -8.11 -15.23 10.51
N LEU A 109 -7.16 -14.89 9.64
CA LEU A 109 -7.26 -15.13 8.19
C LEU A 109 -7.53 -16.60 7.85
N GLU A 110 -7.05 -17.51 8.67
CA GLU A 110 -7.24 -18.97 8.52
C GLU A 110 -8.72 -19.38 8.68
N THR A 111 -9.47 -18.63 9.48
CA THR A 111 -10.91 -18.89 9.70
C THR A 111 -11.77 -18.18 8.65
N VAL A 112 -11.30 -17.08 8.11
CA VAL A 112 -12.01 -16.27 7.11
C VAL A 112 -11.85 -16.82 5.70
N LEU A 113 -10.65 -17.29 5.35
CA LEU A 113 -10.33 -17.77 4.00
C LEU A 113 -9.56 -19.11 4.05
N SER A 114 -9.89 -20.03 3.15
CA SER A 114 -9.10 -21.25 2.97
C SER A 114 -7.66 -20.93 2.53
N ALA A 115 -6.74 -21.87 2.77
CA ALA A 115 -5.34 -21.72 2.35
C ALA A 115 -5.22 -21.54 0.82
N GLU A 116 -6.09 -22.16 0.05
CA GLU A 116 -6.13 -22.03 -1.40
C GLU A 116 -6.56 -20.63 -1.83
N GLU A 117 -7.64 -20.11 -1.25
CA GLU A 117 -8.11 -18.74 -1.52
C GLU A 117 -7.10 -17.69 -1.10
N ARG A 118 -6.43 -17.84 0.06
CA ARG A 118 -5.37 -16.94 0.49
C ARG A 118 -4.20 -16.91 -0.51
N ARG A 119 -3.80 -18.06 -1.04
CA ARG A 119 -2.77 -18.13 -2.10
C ARG A 119 -3.24 -17.48 -3.39
N ARG A 120 -4.48 -17.75 -3.83
CA ARG A 120 -5.08 -17.17 -5.04
C ARG A 120 -5.15 -15.65 -4.96
N LEU A 121 -5.59 -15.13 -3.83
CA LEU A 121 -5.72 -13.70 -3.56
C LEU A 121 -4.40 -13.04 -3.13
N ARG A 122 -3.37 -13.84 -2.85
CA ARG A 122 -2.06 -13.38 -2.35
C ARG A 122 -2.17 -12.60 -1.04
N ILE A 123 -3.00 -13.10 -0.12
CA ILE A 123 -3.30 -12.48 1.18
C ILE A 123 -2.67 -13.30 2.30
N GLY A 124 -2.13 -12.57 3.28
CA GLY A 124 -1.38 -13.14 4.39
C GLY A 124 0.10 -13.26 4.08
N LEU A 125 0.94 -13.21 5.12
CA LEU A 125 2.41 -13.25 5.00
C LEU A 125 2.89 -14.53 4.32
N ALA A 126 2.26 -15.65 4.63
CA ALA A 126 2.57 -16.94 4.02
C ALA A 126 2.27 -17.00 2.50
N SER A 127 1.34 -16.17 2.03
CA SER A 127 0.86 -16.16 0.65
C SER A 127 1.39 -14.97 -0.17
N LEU A 128 2.30 -14.16 0.38
CA LEU A 128 2.88 -13.02 -0.33
C LEU A 128 3.59 -13.47 -1.62
N PRO A 129 3.40 -12.74 -2.73
CA PRO A 129 4.13 -13.00 -3.96
C PRO A 129 5.57 -12.49 -3.79
N LEU A 130 6.46 -13.36 -3.43
CA LEU A 130 7.90 -13.13 -3.42
C LEU A 130 8.46 -13.85 -4.65
N SER A 131 9.01 -13.10 -5.59
CA SER A 131 9.56 -13.66 -6.84
C SER A 131 11.07 -13.82 -6.69
N PRO A 132 11.58 -15.02 -6.45
CA PRO A 132 13.01 -15.27 -6.43
C PRO A 132 13.58 -15.14 -7.85
N ARG A 133 14.82 -14.70 -7.97
CA ARG A 133 15.51 -14.61 -9.27
C ARG A 133 15.82 -15.99 -9.87
N GLY A 134 15.95 -17.00 -9.02
CA GLY A 134 16.16 -18.40 -9.40
C GLY A 134 14.86 -19.11 -9.76
N GLN A 135 14.97 -20.25 -10.47
CA GLN A 135 13.79 -21.09 -10.78
C GLN A 135 13.25 -21.86 -9.58
N ILE A 136 14.03 -22.00 -8.52
CA ILE A 136 13.68 -22.74 -7.32
C ILE A 136 13.79 -21.78 -6.13
N GLU A 137 12.67 -21.56 -5.43
CA GLU A 137 12.62 -20.78 -4.20
C GLU A 137 13.10 -21.66 -3.03
N ASP A 138 14.13 -21.21 -2.31
CA ASP A 138 14.49 -21.81 -1.04
C ASP A 138 13.57 -21.25 0.06
N PRO A 139 12.69 -22.08 0.65
CA PRO A 139 11.74 -21.64 1.67
C PRO A 139 12.42 -21.01 2.89
N THR A 140 13.70 -21.36 3.14
CA THR A 140 14.47 -20.80 4.26
C THR A 140 14.76 -19.30 4.06
N PHE A 141 15.12 -18.88 2.84
CA PHE A 141 15.35 -17.47 2.53
C PHE A 141 14.05 -16.69 2.49
N ARG A 142 12.97 -17.31 2.00
CA ARG A 142 11.63 -16.72 2.05
C ARG A 142 11.22 -16.40 3.49
N GLN A 143 11.33 -17.39 4.40
CA GLN A 143 10.98 -17.20 5.79
C GLN A 143 11.87 -16.14 6.45
N ALA A 144 13.18 -16.17 6.19
CA ALA A 144 14.14 -15.19 6.70
C ALA A 144 13.79 -13.74 6.22
N LEU A 145 13.31 -13.58 4.99
CA LEU A 145 12.86 -12.28 4.49
C LEU A 145 11.62 -11.80 5.26
N ILE A 146 10.63 -12.67 5.45
CA ILE A 146 9.41 -12.36 6.19
C ILE A 146 9.77 -11.97 7.63
N ASP A 147 10.58 -12.76 8.32
CA ASP A 147 11.00 -12.52 9.71
C ASP A 147 11.75 -11.19 9.84
N LEU A 148 12.67 -10.90 8.93
CA LEU A 148 13.41 -9.64 8.91
C LEU A 148 12.48 -8.44 8.72
N LYS A 149 11.56 -8.51 7.76
CA LYS A 149 10.60 -7.43 7.50
C LYS A 149 9.62 -7.26 8.66
N THR A 150 9.21 -8.34 9.30
CA THR A 150 8.34 -8.32 10.48
C THR A 150 9.05 -7.70 11.68
N SER A 151 10.32 -8.05 11.93
CA SER A 151 11.12 -7.43 13.00
C SER A 151 11.32 -5.92 12.80
N GLN A 152 11.34 -5.45 11.55
CA GLN A 152 11.36 -4.04 11.18
C GLN A 152 9.98 -3.36 11.19
N ARG A 153 8.92 -4.08 11.54
CA ARG A 153 7.51 -3.63 11.47
C ARG A 153 7.06 -3.21 10.07
N LEU A 154 7.76 -3.69 9.03
CA LEU A 154 7.39 -3.46 7.64
C LEU A 154 6.38 -4.49 7.14
N PHE A 155 6.37 -5.68 7.75
CA PHE A 155 5.35 -6.71 7.51
C PHE A 155 4.60 -7.00 8.80
N GLY A 156 3.28 -7.18 8.68
CA GLY A 156 2.42 -7.48 9.83
C GLY A 156 1.07 -8.07 9.44
N GLU A 157 0.55 -8.91 10.33
CA GLU A 157 -0.81 -9.42 10.33
C GLU A 157 -1.46 -9.08 11.67
N ASP A 158 -2.66 -8.52 11.60
CA ASP A 158 -3.49 -8.23 12.76
C ASP A 158 -4.84 -8.95 12.59
N PRO A 159 -5.03 -10.09 13.24
CA PRO A 159 -6.20 -10.94 13.04
C PRO A 159 -7.50 -10.37 13.59
N GLU A 160 -7.45 -9.28 14.34
CA GLU A 160 -8.62 -8.60 14.92
C GLU A 160 -8.55 -7.07 14.74
N GLY A 161 -7.71 -6.63 13.77
CA GLY A 161 -7.47 -5.21 13.51
C GLY A 161 -8.61 -4.51 12.77
N VAL A 162 -9.55 -5.25 12.18
CA VAL A 162 -10.78 -4.70 11.61
C VAL A 162 -11.91 -4.85 12.61
N ARG A 163 -12.55 -3.74 12.97
CA ARG A 163 -13.71 -3.74 13.85
C ARG A 163 -14.97 -3.41 13.08
N LEU A 164 -15.99 -4.26 13.25
CA LEU A 164 -17.33 -4.00 12.76
C LEU A 164 -18.12 -3.26 13.83
N VAL A 165 -18.81 -2.19 13.43
CA VAL A 165 -19.72 -1.42 14.28
C VAL A 165 -21.13 -1.61 13.71
N GLY A 166 -21.96 -2.31 14.46
CA GLY A 166 -23.19 -2.89 13.93
C GLY A 166 -22.89 -3.91 12.83
N ASP A 167 -23.82 -4.11 11.91
CA ASP A 167 -23.71 -5.15 10.90
C ASP A 167 -23.04 -4.70 9.59
N ARG A 168 -22.66 -3.41 9.48
CA ARG A 168 -22.27 -2.83 8.18
C ARG A 168 -21.06 -1.92 8.21
N LEU A 169 -20.90 -1.13 9.25
CA LEU A 169 -19.79 -0.19 9.33
C LEU A 169 -18.54 -0.92 9.81
N PHE A 170 -17.43 -0.73 9.12
CA PHE A 170 -16.13 -1.25 9.55
C PHE A 170 -15.09 -0.14 9.63
N HIS A 171 -14.13 -0.33 10.50
CA HIS A 171 -12.91 0.46 10.51
C HIS A 171 -11.70 -0.40 10.86
N ALA A 172 -10.54 -0.02 10.31
CA ALA A 172 -9.25 -0.63 10.58
C ALA A 172 -8.20 0.46 10.77
N ARG A 173 -7.26 0.22 11.67
CA ARG A 173 -6.10 1.10 11.88
C ARG A 173 -4.86 0.40 11.38
N LEU A 174 -4.15 1.02 10.44
CA LEU A 174 -2.92 0.52 9.88
C LEU A 174 -1.79 1.48 10.24
N PHE A 175 -0.73 0.96 10.83
CA PHE A 175 0.42 1.78 11.21
C PHE A 175 1.52 1.67 10.16
N LEU A 176 1.93 2.83 9.62
CA LEU A 176 3.09 2.94 8.75
C LEU A 176 4.30 3.38 9.58
N PRO A 177 5.34 2.53 9.73
CA PRO A 177 6.53 2.88 10.51
C PRO A 177 7.40 3.91 9.77
N SER A 178 8.38 4.47 10.48
CA SER A 178 9.31 5.45 9.90
C SER A 178 10.19 4.90 8.76
N ALA A 179 10.33 3.58 8.68
CA ALA A 179 11.15 2.91 7.67
C ALA A 179 10.43 2.69 6.32
N VAL A 180 9.19 3.20 6.15
CA VAL A 180 8.49 3.12 4.86
C VAL A 180 9.18 3.94 3.80
N ILE A 181 9.18 3.42 2.57
CA ILE A 181 9.76 4.13 1.43
C ILE A 181 8.69 4.95 0.71
N PRO A 182 9.02 6.13 0.17
CA PRO A 182 8.12 6.89 -0.68
C PRO A 182 7.73 6.12 -1.94
N GLY A 183 6.50 6.33 -2.38
CA GLY A 183 5.97 5.70 -3.58
C GLY A 183 4.45 5.47 -3.52
N PRO A 184 3.89 4.81 -4.54
CA PRO A 184 2.50 4.44 -4.57
C PRO A 184 2.24 3.22 -3.67
N TYR A 185 1.27 3.35 -2.80
CA TYR A 185 0.74 2.28 -1.95
C TYR A 185 -0.69 1.97 -2.39
N ARG A 186 -1.14 0.77 -2.11
CA ARG A 186 -2.51 0.34 -2.38
C ARG A 186 -3.11 -0.27 -1.13
N VAL A 187 -4.34 0.16 -0.82
CA VAL A 187 -5.18 -0.45 0.20
C VAL A 187 -6.23 -1.29 -0.50
N ASP A 188 -6.22 -2.59 -0.28
CA ASP A 188 -7.25 -3.50 -0.79
C ASP A 188 -8.19 -3.86 0.36
N ILE A 189 -9.50 -3.69 0.14
CA ILE A 189 -10.56 -4.03 1.07
C ILE A 189 -11.36 -5.17 0.44
N LEU A 190 -11.49 -6.27 1.17
CA LEU A 190 -12.24 -7.44 0.73
C LEU A 190 -13.35 -7.72 1.73
N VAL A 191 -14.55 -7.92 1.24
CA VAL A 191 -15.69 -8.44 2.00
C VAL A 191 -15.82 -9.92 1.70
N VAL A 192 -15.78 -10.73 2.73
CA VAL A 192 -15.78 -12.19 2.64
C VAL A 192 -17.04 -12.72 3.31
N ARG A 193 -17.70 -13.68 2.68
CA ARG A 193 -18.79 -14.46 3.24
C ARG A 193 -18.62 -15.92 2.84
N ASP A 194 -18.82 -16.85 3.76
CA ASP A 194 -18.69 -18.29 3.53
C ASP A 194 -17.35 -18.68 2.87
N GLY A 195 -16.25 -18.02 3.31
CA GLY A 195 -14.91 -18.28 2.79
C GLY A 195 -14.65 -17.79 1.37
N ARG A 196 -15.53 -16.95 0.80
CA ARG A 196 -15.41 -16.39 -0.56
C ARG A 196 -15.50 -14.88 -0.56
N VAL A 197 -14.69 -14.24 -1.41
CA VAL A 197 -14.78 -12.80 -1.62
C VAL A 197 -16.03 -12.47 -2.41
N VAL A 198 -16.94 -11.71 -1.80
CA VAL A 198 -18.22 -11.29 -2.38
C VAL A 198 -18.20 -9.85 -2.86
N ALA A 199 -17.32 -9.03 -2.30
CA ALA A 199 -17.08 -7.66 -2.76
C ALA A 199 -15.62 -7.25 -2.52
N SER A 200 -15.11 -6.34 -3.34
CA SER A 200 -13.77 -5.80 -3.18
C SER A 200 -13.70 -4.35 -3.60
N ARG A 201 -12.82 -3.59 -2.98
CA ARG A 201 -12.48 -2.23 -3.35
C ARG A 201 -10.99 -1.98 -3.11
N ASP A 202 -10.38 -1.25 -4.04
CA ASP A 202 -9.02 -0.75 -3.88
C ASP A 202 -9.01 0.76 -3.76
N LEU A 203 -8.12 1.28 -2.91
CA LEU A 203 -7.93 2.70 -2.67
C LEU A 203 -6.45 3.04 -2.83
N PRO A 204 -6.11 4.07 -3.62
CA PRO A 204 -4.74 4.53 -3.73
C PRO A 204 -4.33 5.33 -2.49
N LEU A 205 -3.10 5.12 -2.04
CA LEU A 205 -2.42 5.90 -1.03
C LEU A 205 -1.03 6.27 -1.57
N THR A 206 -0.62 7.52 -1.41
CA THR A 206 0.70 7.95 -1.84
C THR A 206 1.54 8.32 -0.64
N VAL A 207 2.74 7.76 -0.55
CA VAL A 207 3.74 8.18 0.44
C VAL A 207 4.76 9.06 -0.27
N VAL A 208 4.86 10.33 0.15
CA VAL A 208 5.73 11.34 -0.47
C VAL A 208 6.83 11.76 0.49
N ARG A 209 7.98 12.15 -0.06
CA ARG A 209 8.96 12.90 0.73
C ARG A 209 8.48 14.32 0.89
N ALA A 210 8.42 14.79 2.13
CA ALA A 210 8.13 16.17 2.44
C ALA A 210 9.25 16.75 3.30
N GLY A 211 9.47 18.07 3.18
CA GLY A 211 10.46 18.81 3.95
C GLY A 211 11.08 19.92 3.14
N THR A 212 11.87 20.77 3.78
CA THR A 212 12.55 21.91 3.16
C THR A 212 13.39 21.53 1.94
N SER A 213 14.05 20.35 1.97
CA SER A 213 14.82 19.84 0.82
C SER A 213 13.94 19.49 -0.38
N ALA A 214 12.74 18.96 -0.17
CA ALA A 214 11.79 18.67 -1.24
C ALA A 214 11.18 19.95 -1.83
N GLU A 215 10.91 20.95 -1.01
CA GLU A 215 10.48 22.29 -1.45
C GLU A 215 11.55 22.96 -2.29
N ILE A 216 12.80 22.99 -1.80
CA ILE A 216 13.94 23.55 -2.53
C ILE A 216 14.14 22.84 -3.86
N TRP A 217 14.05 21.50 -3.88
CA TRP A 217 14.17 20.71 -5.10
C TRP A 217 13.05 21.05 -6.10
N ARG A 218 11.83 21.17 -5.62
CA ARG A 218 10.66 21.54 -6.46
C ARG A 218 10.85 22.92 -7.07
N VAL A 219 11.17 23.93 -6.27
CA VAL A 219 11.41 25.29 -6.75
C VAL A 219 12.56 25.33 -7.77
N ALA A 220 13.64 24.57 -7.53
CA ALA A 220 14.77 24.49 -8.45
C ALA A 220 14.42 23.86 -9.81
N HIS A 221 13.44 22.92 -9.84
CA HIS A 221 13.01 22.23 -11.08
C HIS A 221 11.85 22.93 -11.79
N ASP A 222 10.89 23.46 -11.03
CA ASP A 222 9.72 24.13 -11.59
C ASP A 222 10.02 25.57 -12.06
N GLN A 223 10.98 26.23 -11.37
CA GLN A 223 11.37 27.61 -11.65
C GLN A 223 12.89 27.80 -11.66
N PRO A 224 13.63 27.15 -12.59
CA PRO A 224 15.09 27.12 -12.57
C PRO A 224 15.74 28.51 -12.71
N LEU A 225 15.13 29.42 -13.48
CA LEU A 225 15.60 30.79 -13.62
C LEU A 225 15.48 31.58 -12.32
N ALA A 226 14.32 31.53 -11.66
CA ALA A 226 14.11 32.22 -10.40
C ALA A 226 15.01 31.69 -9.30
N TYR A 227 15.20 30.38 -9.22
CA TYR A 227 16.12 29.73 -8.28
C TYR A 227 17.57 30.14 -8.54
N GLY A 228 18.03 30.16 -9.80
CA GLY A 228 19.38 30.58 -10.17
C GLY A 228 19.65 32.04 -9.83
N ILE A 229 18.74 32.96 -10.13
CA ILE A 229 18.82 34.37 -9.77
C ILE A 229 18.90 34.54 -8.25
N ALA A 230 18.02 33.90 -7.49
CA ALA A 230 18.04 33.95 -6.03
C ALA A 230 19.35 33.43 -5.45
N ALA A 231 19.90 32.35 -5.98
CA ALA A 231 21.20 31.80 -5.56
C ALA A 231 22.36 32.79 -5.79
N VAL A 232 22.38 33.46 -6.96
CA VAL A 232 23.41 34.50 -7.26
C VAL A 232 23.31 35.69 -6.32
N PHE A 233 22.07 36.17 -6.05
CA PHE A 233 21.87 37.28 -5.09
C PHE A 233 22.30 36.88 -3.68
N LEU A 234 21.99 35.68 -3.24
CA LEU A 234 22.39 35.16 -1.92
C LEU A 234 23.90 35.05 -1.80
N ALA A 235 24.58 34.56 -2.83
CA ALA A 235 26.05 34.47 -2.86
C ALA A 235 26.71 35.83 -2.84
N ALA A 236 26.23 36.80 -3.65
CA ALA A 236 26.70 38.17 -3.68
C ALA A 236 26.49 38.87 -2.32
N PHE A 237 25.32 38.70 -1.72
CA PHE A 237 25.00 39.24 -0.40
C PHE A 237 25.91 38.67 0.69
N ALA A 238 26.13 37.36 0.69
CA ALA A 238 27.00 36.68 1.64
C ALA A 238 28.45 37.12 1.49
N GLY A 239 28.93 37.29 0.25
CA GLY A 239 30.26 37.83 -0.05
C GLY A 239 30.44 39.29 0.41
N TRP A 240 29.43 40.14 0.15
CA TRP A 240 29.43 41.52 0.63
C TRP A 240 29.40 41.57 2.16
N LEU A 241 28.55 40.81 2.82
CA LEU A 241 28.45 40.74 4.28
C LEU A 241 29.78 40.27 4.90
N GLY A 242 30.40 39.24 4.31
CA GLY A 242 31.73 38.78 4.72
C GLY A 242 32.80 39.87 4.59
N SER A 243 32.79 40.61 3.47
CA SER A 243 33.69 41.74 3.26
C SER A 243 33.54 42.86 4.30
N VAL A 244 32.27 43.15 4.70
CA VAL A 244 31.98 44.19 5.70
C VAL A 244 32.37 43.74 7.12
N LEU A 245 32.05 42.48 7.48
CA LEU A 245 32.34 41.95 8.82
C LEU A 245 33.83 41.69 9.09
N PHE A 246 34.57 41.28 8.05
CA PHE A 246 36.02 40.96 8.18
C PHE A 246 36.93 42.05 7.63
N ARG A 247 36.40 43.21 7.34
CA ARG A 247 37.21 44.37 6.94
C ARG A 247 37.86 44.96 8.17
N ARG A 248 39.12 44.54 8.43
CA ARG A 248 40.07 45.18 9.34
C ARG A 248 41.01 46.05 8.55
#